data_778b3204b80a117139c3f8c20c58487a
#
_entry.id   778b3204b80a117139c3f8c20c58487a
#
_cell.length_a   1.000
_cell.length_b   1.000
_cell.length_c   1.000
_cell.angle_alpha   90.00
_cell.angle_beta   90.00
_cell.angle_gamma   90.00
#
_symmetry.space_group_name_H-M   'P 1'
#
loop_
_entity.id
_entity.type
_entity.pdbx_description
1 polymer ?
#
loop_
_entity_poly.entity_id
_entity_poly.type
_entity_poly.pdbx_seq_one_letter_code
_entity_poly.pdbx_strand_id
1 'polypeptide(L)'
;MNRYRILTGIFCLLATGNVLAEEADTLKVVDVEEITVIAAPKENRKLREQPAAVTLLSQQDMQNAQVNSIKNLTSVVPNMFIPDYGSRLTSAVYIRGIGSRINTPSVGLYVDNIPYIDKSAFDFSYADVERIDVLRGPQGTLYGRNAMGGLIKVHTKSPFSYQGTDFRMGAGTYNAYNTSLTHYHRLSERFAFSTGGFYDYQGGFFRNTVRDEKADKGQSAGGRIRAIYLPSDNWKVDLNINYEYSDQGGYPYFYQGSLAPEAQSEPLKPYIGKISNNARSNYYRNLLNTGLNLEYQTQHFTLSMVTGYQFLKDCMDIDQDFTANDIYTLQQKQRSHALSEEIILKSKSGSRWQWTTGAFGFYQWLNTEAPVTFREAGMGMLNQMLGSV
;
A
#
# COMPACT_ATOMS: atom_id res chain seq x y z
N MET A 1 9.66 3.15 45.20
CA MET A 1 11.00 3.56 44.81
C MET A 1 11.77 2.32 44.35
N ASN A 2 12.35 2.33 43.18
CA ASN A 2 13.10 1.26 42.46
C ASN A 2 12.34 0.51 41.32
N ARG A 3 12.03 1.24 40.24
CA ARG A 3 11.74 0.62 38.94
C ARG A 3 12.37 1.31 37.73
N TYR A 4 13.26 2.29 37.91
CA TYR A 4 13.88 3.08 36.83
C TYR A 4 15.40 2.88 36.65
N ARG A 5 16.01 1.85 37.22
CA ARG A 5 17.46 1.65 37.16
C ARG A 5 17.94 0.57 36.18
N ILE A 6 17.08 -0.09 35.44
CA ILE A 6 17.45 -1.18 34.49
C ILE A 6 17.53 -0.70 33.02
N LEU A 7 16.94 0.43 32.67
CA LEU A 7 16.96 0.92 31.28
C LEU A 7 18.20 1.75 30.91
N THR A 8 19.00 2.20 31.87
CA THR A 8 20.20 3.03 31.63
C THR A 8 21.45 2.18 31.36
N GLY A 9 21.43 0.88 31.60
CA GLY A 9 22.58 -0.02 31.45
C GLY A 9 22.80 -0.61 30.07
N ILE A 10 21.79 -0.59 29.18
CA ILE A 10 21.88 -1.23 27.85
C ILE A 10 22.36 -0.25 26.77
N PHE A 11 22.32 1.04 27.01
CA PHE A 11 22.73 2.05 26.01
C PHE A 11 24.24 2.36 25.98
N CYS A 12 25.01 1.95 26.99
CA CYS A 12 26.45 2.24 27.07
C CYS A 12 27.37 1.12 26.54
N LEU A 13 26.88 0.01 26.06
CA LEU A 13 27.73 -1.13 25.64
C LEU A 13 27.91 -1.24 24.10
N LEU A 14 27.43 -0.29 23.31
CA LEU A 14 27.56 -0.26 21.84
C LEU A 14 28.50 0.84 21.31
N ALA A 15 29.27 1.53 22.17
CA ALA A 15 30.08 2.68 21.77
C ALA A 15 31.59 2.44 21.75
N THR A 16 32.10 1.19 21.59
CA THR A 16 33.53 0.94 21.37
C THR A 16 33.77 0.07 20.15
N GLY A 17 33.33 0.54 18.99
CA GLY A 17 33.81 0.05 17.69
C GLY A 17 34.68 1.14 17.06
N ASN A 18 35.98 0.86 16.87
CA ASN A 18 36.89 1.75 16.17
C ASN A 18 36.37 2.06 14.77
N VAL A 19 35.95 3.29 14.53
CA VAL A 19 35.71 3.83 13.20
C VAL A 19 37.08 4.14 12.61
N LEU A 20 37.62 3.23 11.80
CA LEU A 20 38.64 3.57 10.84
C LEU A 20 37.94 4.34 9.72
N ALA A 21 38.17 5.64 9.67
CA ALA A 21 37.79 6.46 8.53
C ALA A 21 38.67 6.05 7.35
N GLU A 22 38.09 5.31 6.41
CA GLU A 22 38.65 5.10 5.11
C GLU A 22 38.42 6.36 4.27
N GLU A 23 39.50 6.87 3.69
CA GLU A 23 39.51 8.11 2.90
C GLU A 23 38.43 8.07 1.80
N ALA A 24 37.68 9.15 1.70
CA ALA A 24 36.70 9.39 0.65
C ALA A 24 37.40 9.32 -0.72
N ASP A 25 37.27 8.19 -1.39
CA ASP A 25 37.72 8.06 -2.77
C ASP A 25 36.71 8.83 -3.65
N THR A 26 37.32 9.70 -4.44
CA THR A 26 36.75 10.59 -5.43
C THR A 26 35.49 10.06 -6.08
N LEU A 27 34.49 10.97 -6.16
CA LEU A 27 33.31 10.88 -7.00
C LEU A 27 33.59 10.16 -8.32
N LYS A 28 33.44 8.86 -8.35
CA LYS A 28 33.15 8.18 -9.59
C LYS A 28 31.80 8.75 -10.03
N VAL A 29 31.83 9.60 -11.04
CA VAL A 29 30.69 9.83 -11.90
C VAL A 29 30.30 8.42 -12.35
N VAL A 30 29.35 7.81 -11.67
CA VAL A 30 28.65 6.65 -12.19
C VAL A 30 27.94 7.24 -13.39
N ASP A 31 28.53 7.04 -14.56
CA ASP A 31 27.81 7.17 -15.82
C ASP A 31 26.47 6.49 -15.52
N VAL A 32 25.37 7.22 -15.69
CA VAL A 32 24.04 6.66 -15.50
C VAL A 32 23.95 5.60 -16.59
N GLU A 33 24.47 4.43 -16.27
CA GLU A 33 24.27 3.25 -17.09
C GLU A 33 22.78 3.25 -17.35
N GLU A 34 22.45 3.40 -18.60
CA GLU A 34 21.09 3.38 -19.13
C GLU A 34 20.32 2.37 -18.29
N ILE A 35 19.48 2.87 -17.35
CA ILE A 35 18.73 2.00 -16.46
C ILE A 35 17.99 1.10 -17.41
N THR A 36 18.53 -0.07 -17.64
CA THR A 36 17.88 -1.11 -18.42
C THR A 36 16.72 -1.48 -17.55
N VAL A 37 15.60 -0.78 -17.74
CA VAL A 37 14.33 -1.13 -17.14
C VAL A 37 14.18 -2.59 -17.51
N ILE A 38 14.39 -3.48 -16.54
CA ILE A 38 14.13 -4.90 -16.72
C ILE A 38 12.68 -4.90 -17.14
N ALA A 39 12.46 -5.06 -18.44
CA ALA A 39 11.15 -4.97 -19.03
C ALA A 39 10.26 -5.91 -18.21
N ALA A 40 9.15 -5.39 -17.72
CA ALA A 40 8.15 -6.23 -17.10
C ALA A 40 7.91 -7.43 -18.01
N PRO A 41 7.54 -8.61 -17.52
CA PRO A 41 7.36 -9.81 -18.36
C PRO A 41 6.58 -9.57 -19.65
N LYS A 42 5.69 -8.56 -19.62
CA LYS A 42 4.80 -8.19 -20.72
C LYS A 42 5.41 -7.23 -21.76
N GLU A 43 6.53 -6.56 -21.46
CA GLU A 43 7.03 -5.47 -22.31
C GLU A 43 8.37 -5.85 -22.96
N ASN A 44 8.48 -5.65 -24.27
CA ASN A 44 9.71 -5.87 -25.05
C ASN A 44 10.42 -4.56 -25.40
N ARG A 45 9.88 -3.40 -24.97
CA ARG A 45 10.39 -2.09 -25.34
C ARG A 45 11.00 -1.40 -24.12
N LYS A 46 12.03 -0.60 -24.36
CA LYS A 46 12.55 0.31 -23.34
C LYS A 46 11.44 1.29 -22.93
N LEU A 47 11.44 1.69 -21.67
CA LEU A 47 10.38 2.55 -21.13
C LEU A 47 10.21 3.85 -21.92
N ARG A 48 11.31 4.45 -22.40
CA ARG A 48 11.31 5.66 -23.25
C ARG A 48 10.66 5.45 -24.63
N GLU A 49 10.53 4.21 -25.07
CA GLU A 49 9.96 3.86 -26.37
C GLU A 49 8.47 3.48 -26.25
N GLN A 50 7.94 3.47 -25.04
CA GLN A 50 6.53 3.20 -24.81
C GLN A 50 5.69 4.43 -25.15
N PRO A 51 4.58 4.26 -25.87
CA PRO A 51 3.66 5.36 -26.18
C PRO A 51 2.79 5.77 -25.00
N ALA A 52 3.35 5.78 -23.81
CA ALA A 52 2.65 6.10 -22.55
C ALA A 52 3.43 7.17 -21.78
N ALA A 53 2.71 8.07 -21.12
CA ALA A 53 3.33 8.99 -20.18
C ALA A 53 3.71 8.24 -18.91
N VAL A 54 4.98 8.15 -18.61
CA VAL A 54 5.51 7.44 -17.45
C VAL A 54 6.19 8.40 -16.49
N THR A 55 5.99 8.21 -15.20
CA THR A 55 6.78 8.83 -14.14
C THR A 55 7.54 7.74 -13.42
N LEU A 56 8.86 7.90 -13.33
CA LEU A 56 9.75 7.03 -12.58
C LEU A 56 10.16 7.74 -11.31
N LEU A 57 10.03 7.04 -10.19
CA LEU A 57 10.48 7.51 -8.89
C LEU A 57 11.53 6.53 -8.37
N SER A 58 12.76 6.96 -8.33
CA SER A 58 13.84 6.21 -7.70
C SER A 58 13.70 6.20 -6.18
N GLN A 59 14.47 5.35 -5.50
CA GLN A 59 14.53 5.36 -4.04
C GLN A 59 14.94 6.75 -3.50
N GLN A 60 15.88 7.42 -4.16
CA GLN A 60 16.33 8.77 -3.77
C GLN A 60 15.21 9.79 -3.94
N ASP A 61 14.45 9.75 -5.03
CA ASP A 61 13.32 10.66 -5.26
C ASP A 61 12.25 10.47 -4.19
N MET A 62 11.94 9.21 -3.84
CA MET A 62 10.97 8.89 -2.80
C MET A 62 11.43 9.38 -1.42
N GLN A 63 12.72 9.24 -1.09
CA GLN A 63 13.27 9.73 0.16
C GLN A 63 13.24 11.27 0.22
N ASN A 64 13.67 11.94 -0.83
CA ASN A 64 13.69 13.41 -0.92
C ASN A 64 12.28 14.00 -0.83
N ALA A 65 11.29 13.33 -1.43
CA ALA A 65 9.89 13.74 -1.42
C ALA A 65 9.09 13.17 -0.23
N GLN A 66 9.73 12.41 0.67
CA GLN A 66 9.12 11.75 1.83
C GLN A 66 7.91 10.89 1.45
N VAL A 67 8.01 10.13 0.35
CA VAL A 67 6.98 9.21 -0.10
C VAL A 67 7.02 7.95 0.76
N ASN A 68 6.17 7.89 1.77
CA ASN A 68 6.06 6.76 2.71
C ASN A 68 4.80 5.91 2.47
N SER A 69 3.88 6.39 1.65
CA SER A 69 2.66 5.69 1.29
C SER A 69 2.27 6.00 -0.15
N ILE A 70 1.37 5.18 -0.72
CA ILE A 70 0.82 5.45 -2.06
C ILE A 70 0.14 6.81 -2.17
N LYS A 71 -0.46 7.32 -1.09
CA LYS A 71 -1.15 8.61 -1.06
C LYS A 71 -0.20 9.78 -1.34
N ASN A 72 1.06 9.68 -0.91
CA ASN A 72 2.08 10.71 -1.16
C ASN A 72 2.45 10.83 -2.64
N LEU A 73 2.16 9.83 -3.48
CA LEU A 73 2.38 9.91 -4.93
C LEU A 73 1.58 11.05 -5.59
N THR A 74 0.46 11.46 -4.98
CA THR A 74 -0.33 12.61 -5.45
C THR A 74 0.50 13.89 -5.58
N SER A 75 1.48 14.10 -4.71
CA SER A 75 2.31 15.33 -4.70
C SER A 75 3.43 15.32 -5.74
N VAL A 76 3.82 14.13 -6.23
CA VAL A 76 5.01 13.97 -7.10
C VAL A 76 4.67 13.45 -8.50
N VAL A 77 3.50 12.84 -8.68
CA VAL A 77 3.07 12.30 -9.97
C VAL A 77 2.04 13.22 -10.63
N PRO A 78 2.34 13.84 -11.78
CA PRO A 78 1.39 14.70 -12.47
C PRO A 78 0.11 13.97 -12.88
N ASN A 79 -1.04 14.64 -12.74
CA ASN A 79 -2.36 14.11 -13.09
C ASN A 79 -2.76 12.85 -12.31
N MET A 80 -2.16 12.61 -11.16
CA MET A 80 -2.55 11.57 -10.21
C MET A 80 -3.17 12.20 -8.98
N PHE A 81 -4.27 11.62 -8.49
CA PHE A 81 -4.96 12.08 -7.30
C PHE A 81 -5.43 10.88 -6.48
N ILE A 82 -5.07 10.86 -5.21
CA ILE A 82 -5.51 9.85 -4.25
C ILE A 82 -6.10 10.58 -3.05
N PRO A 83 -7.44 10.74 -3.00
CA PRO A 83 -8.09 11.38 -1.88
C PRO A 83 -7.96 10.54 -0.62
N ASP A 84 -7.78 11.20 0.51
CA ASP A 84 -7.87 10.56 1.82
C ASP A 84 -9.26 10.75 2.40
N TYR A 85 -10.00 9.66 2.51
CA TYR A 85 -11.34 9.65 3.12
C TYR A 85 -11.30 9.27 4.61
N GLY A 86 -10.12 9.31 5.23
CA GLY A 86 -9.96 8.94 6.63
C GLY A 86 -9.96 7.44 6.90
N SER A 87 -9.89 6.61 5.86
CA SER A 87 -9.80 5.16 5.96
C SER A 87 -9.11 4.54 4.75
N ARG A 88 -8.38 3.46 4.97
CA ARG A 88 -7.75 2.67 3.89
C ARG A 88 -8.79 1.98 2.99
N LEU A 89 -9.92 1.58 3.53
CA LEU A 89 -11.00 0.92 2.79
C LEU A 89 -11.53 1.75 1.62
N THR A 90 -11.60 3.06 1.79
CA THR A 90 -12.19 3.97 0.82
C THR A 90 -11.17 4.66 -0.10
N SER A 91 -9.89 4.32 0.03
CA SER A 91 -8.86 4.90 -0.84
C SER A 91 -9.13 4.55 -2.29
N ALA A 92 -9.12 5.55 -3.15
CA ALA A 92 -9.30 5.43 -4.59
C ALA A 92 -8.15 6.12 -5.30
N VAL A 93 -7.64 5.50 -6.37
CA VAL A 93 -6.59 6.07 -7.20
C VAL A 93 -7.20 6.61 -8.48
N TYR A 94 -6.95 7.88 -8.77
CA TYR A 94 -7.36 8.55 -9.99
C TYR A 94 -6.13 8.94 -10.79
N ILE A 95 -6.12 8.60 -12.08
CA ILE A 95 -5.12 9.07 -13.04
C ILE A 95 -5.87 9.74 -14.20
N ARG A 96 -5.56 11.00 -14.50
CA ARG A 96 -6.26 11.80 -15.52
C ARG A 96 -7.77 11.83 -15.32
N GLY A 97 -8.23 11.85 -14.08
CA GLY A 97 -9.64 11.82 -13.70
C GLY A 97 -10.32 10.45 -13.78
N ILE A 98 -9.64 9.42 -14.29
CA ILE A 98 -10.16 8.05 -14.36
C ILE A 98 -9.82 7.33 -13.05
N GLY A 99 -10.82 6.98 -12.28
CA GLY A 99 -10.70 6.30 -11.00
C GLY A 99 -12.03 5.66 -10.59
N SER A 100 -12.02 4.89 -9.51
CA SER A 100 -13.22 4.27 -8.96
C SER A 100 -13.18 4.30 -7.43
N ARG A 101 -14.13 5.00 -6.83
CA ARG A 101 -14.32 5.00 -5.38
C ARG A 101 -14.99 3.73 -4.88
N ILE A 102 -15.93 3.21 -5.65
CA ILE A 102 -16.75 2.03 -5.33
C ILE A 102 -16.35 0.91 -6.29
N ASN A 103 -16.47 -0.34 -5.87
CA ASN A 103 -16.15 -1.53 -6.64
C ASN A 103 -14.64 -1.69 -6.95
N THR A 104 -14.34 -2.28 -8.10
CA THR A 104 -12.97 -2.60 -8.51
C THR A 104 -12.18 -1.34 -8.87
N PRO A 105 -10.88 -1.28 -8.56
CA PRO A 105 -10.04 -0.15 -8.93
C PRO A 105 -9.93 0.01 -10.45
N SER A 106 -9.80 1.24 -10.93
CA SER A 106 -9.58 1.56 -12.35
C SER A 106 -8.09 1.71 -12.69
N VAL A 107 -7.25 1.78 -11.66
CA VAL A 107 -5.79 1.83 -11.75
C VAL A 107 -5.24 0.57 -11.12
N GLY A 108 -4.39 -0.16 -11.84
CA GLY A 108 -3.76 -1.38 -11.35
C GLY A 108 -2.55 -1.10 -10.48
N LEU A 109 -2.35 -1.93 -9.47
CA LEU A 109 -1.13 -1.97 -8.67
C LEU A 109 -0.46 -3.33 -8.84
N TYR A 110 0.83 -3.29 -9.14
CA TYR A 110 1.69 -4.47 -9.24
C TYR A 110 2.91 -4.29 -8.35
N VAL A 111 3.23 -5.29 -7.55
CA VAL A 111 4.45 -5.32 -6.74
C VAL A 111 5.29 -6.51 -7.21
N ASP A 112 6.48 -6.25 -7.73
CA ASP A 112 7.36 -7.28 -8.35
C ASP A 112 6.61 -8.19 -9.35
N ASN A 113 5.81 -7.58 -10.23
CA ASN A 113 4.92 -8.19 -11.23
C ASN A 113 3.67 -8.91 -10.69
N ILE A 114 3.49 -8.99 -9.38
CA ILE A 114 2.32 -9.62 -8.75
C ILE A 114 1.20 -8.59 -8.67
N PRO A 115 0.00 -8.86 -9.22
CA PRO A 115 -1.11 -7.93 -9.15
C PRO A 115 -1.72 -7.88 -7.74
N TYR A 116 -1.92 -6.66 -7.23
CA TYR A 116 -2.72 -6.41 -6.03
C TYR A 116 -4.15 -6.12 -6.47
N ILE A 117 -5.06 -6.99 -6.09
CA ILE A 117 -6.40 -7.05 -6.68
C ILE A 117 -7.36 -6.09 -5.99
N ASP A 118 -7.31 -6.06 -4.67
CA ASP A 118 -8.21 -5.27 -3.85
C ASP A 118 -7.63 -3.87 -3.61
N LYS A 119 -8.45 -2.82 -3.77
CA LYS A 119 -8.00 -1.43 -3.55
C LYS A 119 -7.57 -1.16 -2.11
N SER A 120 -8.15 -1.85 -1.13
CA SER A 120 -7.75 -1.75 0.27
C SER A 120 -6.35 -2.34 0.53
N ALA A 121 -5.81 -3.11 -0.43
CA ALA A 121 -4.44 -3.60 -0.39
C ALA A 121 -3.40 -2.61 -0.96
N PHE A 122 -3.83 -1.50 -1.57
CA PHE A 122 -2.93 -0.56 -2.25
C PHE A 122 -2.08 0.28 -1.29
N ASP A 123 -2.56 0.53 -0.09
CA ASP A 123 -1.83 1.27 0.93
C ASP A 123 -1.11 0.27 1.86
N PHE A 124 0.17 0.02 1.60
CA PHE A 124 1.06 -0.87 2.36
C PHE A 124 2.39 -0.17 2.68
N SER A 125 3.26 -0.80 3.46
CA SER A 125 4.57 -0.22 3.79
C SER A 125 5.52 -0.25 2.60
N TYR A 126 6.21 0.87 2.36
CA TYR A 126 7.17 1.07 1.26
C TYR A 126 8.64 1.01 1.74
N ALA A 127 8.92 0.27 2.80
CA ALA A 127 10.23 0.27 3.45
C ALA A 127 11.38 -0.24 2.55
N ASP A 128 11.13 -1.21 1.68
CA ASP A 128 12.12 -1.89 0.84
C ASP A 128 11.98 -1.61 -0.66
N VAL A 129 11.25 -0.55 -1.01
CA VAL A 129 11.01 -0.17 -2.40
C VAL A 129 12.26 0.45 -3.02
N GLU A 130 12.67 -0.07 -4.17
CA GLU A 130 13.75 0.45 -5.00
C GLU A 130 13.25 1.52 -5.96
N ARG A 131 12.10 1.27 -6.61
CA ARG A 131 11.53 2.14 -7.64
C ARG A 131 10.03 1.99 -7.75
N ILE A 132 9.36 3.09 -8.09
CA ILE A 132 7.95 3.11 -8.46
C ILE A 132 7.82 3.67 -9.88
N ASP A 133 7.15 2.92 -10.75
CA ASP A 133 6.81 3.34 -12.10
C ASP A 133 5.31 3.61 -12.18
N VAL A 134 4.92 4.82 -12.56
CA VAL A 134 3.51 5.18 -12.77
C VAL A 134 3.26 5.41 -14.26
N LEU A 135 2.53 4.47 -14.87
CA LEU A 135 2.10 4.55 -16.27
C LEU A 135 0.74 5.22 -16.32
N ARG A 136 0.67 6.39 -16.94
CA ARG A 136 -0.54 7.21 -16.99
C ARG A 136 -1.26 7.06 -18.32
N GLY A 137 -2.40 6.43 -18.30
CA GLY A 137 -3.25 6.14 -19.44
C GLY A 137 -3.57 4.65 -19.57
N PRO A 138 -4.53 4.28 -20.45
CA PRO A 138 -5.01 2.91 -20.58
C PRO A 138 -3.89 1.91 -20.90
N GLN A 139 -3.85 0.82 -20.15
CA GLN A 139 -2.90 -0.29 -20.31
C GLN A 139 -3.63 -1.64 -20.43
N GLY A 140 -4.93 -1.62 -20.73
CA GLY A 140 -5.79 -2.81 -20.71
C GLY A 140 -5.38 -3.91 -21.67
N THR A 141 -4.72 -3.59 -22.79
CA THR A 141 -4.27 -4.57 -23.78
C THR A 141 -3.21 -5.55 -23.26
N LEU A 142 -2.33 -5.08 -22.37
CA LEU A 142 -1.27 -5.91 -21.80
C LEU A 142 -1.56 -6.34 -20.35
N TYR A 143 -2.31 -5.53 -19.61
CA TYR A 143 -2.53 -5.74 -18.19
C TYR A 143 -3.99 -6.12 -17.85
N GLY A 144 -4.88 -6.08 -18.85
CA GLY A 144 -6.27 -6.50 -18.73
C GLY A 144 -7.04 -5.71 -17.68
N ARG A 145 -7.35 -6.37 -16.57
CA ARG A 145 -8.18 -5.83 -15.49
C ARG A 145 -7.49 -4.65 -14.76
N ASN A 146 -8.31 -3.70 -14.28
CA ASN A 146 -7.89 -2.57 -13.45
C ASN A 146 -6.86 -1.63 -14.10
N ALA A 147 -6.80 -1.58 -15.43
CA ALA A 147 -5.78 -0.84 -16.16
C ALA A 147 -6.37 0.24 -17.10
N MET A 148 -7.55 0.77 -16.77
CA MET A 148 -8.23 1.81 -17.57
C MET A 148 -7.61 3.20 -17.38
N GLY A 149 -7.29 3.58 -16.15
CA GLY A 149 -6.67 4.87 -15.83
C GLY A 149 -5.15 4.84 -15.93
N GLY A 150 -4.55 3.68 -15.68
CA GLY A 150 -3.11 3.50 -15.65
C GLY A 150 -2.66 2.36 -14.75
N LEU A 151 -1.37 2.32 -14.51
CA LEU A 151 -0.73 1.31 -13.64
C LEU A 151 0.28 1.96 -12.70
N ILE A 152 0.38 1.40 -11.50
CA ILE A 152 1.45 1.66 -10.56
C ILE A 152 2.23 0.36 -10.42
N LYS A 153 3.52 0.39 -10.74
CA LYS A 153 4.42 -0.74 -10.57
C LYS A 153 5.42 -0.42 -9.48
N VAL A 154 5.47 -1.24 -8.48
CA VAL A 154 6.42 -1.14 -7.37
C VAL A 154 7.47 -2.23 -7.53
N HIS A 155 8.71 -1.84 -7.54
CA HIS A 155 9.86 -2.73 -7.62
C HIS A 155 10.59 -2.69 -6.29
N THR A 156 10.84 -3.84 -5.71
CA THR A 156 11.62 -3.94 -4.48
C THR A 156 13.04 -4.33 -4.76
N LYS A 157 13.95 -4.02 -3.84
CA LYS A 157 15.37 -4.35 -3.98
C LYS A 157 15.58 -5.84 -4.17
N SER A 158 16.38 -6.19 -5.16
CA SER A 158 16.75 -7.58 -5.39
C SER A 158 17.88 -8.01 -4.45
N PRO A 159 17.74 -9.14 -3.73
CA PRO A 159 18.80 -9.66 -2.87
C PRO A 159 20.00 -10.20 -3.65
N PHE A 160 19.94 -10.29 -4.99
CA PHE A 160 21.11 -10.59 -5.82
C PHE A 160 21.97 -9.37 -6.12
N SER A 161 21.34 -8.21 -6.35
CA SER A 161 22.03 -6.96 -6.70
C SER A 161 22.38 -6.12 -5.48
N TYR A 162 21.62 -6.23 -4.41
CA TYR A 162 21.85 -5.48 -3.17
C TYR A 162 22.05 -6.43 -1.99
N GLN A 163 23.08 -6.16 -1.17
CA GLN A 163 23.45 -6.94 0.02
C GLN A 163 23.62 -6.01 1.20
N GLY A 164 23.28 -6.49 2.38
CA GLY A 164 23.42 -5.72 3.61
C GLY A 164 22.12 -5.61 4.40
N THR A 165 22.09 -4.67 5.30
CA THR A 165 20.94 -4.45 6.17
C THR A 165 20.53 -2.99 6.10
N ASP A 166 19.30 -2.76 5.69
CA ASP A 166 18.66 -1.45 5.73
C ASP A 166 17.92 -1.31 7.05
N PHE A 167 18.30 -0.31 7.82
CA PHE A 167 17.60 0.08 9.02
C PHE A 167 17.11 1.52 8.89
N ARG A 168 15.85 1.75 9.20
CA ARG A 168 15.26 3.09 9.25
C ARG A 168 14.53 3.26 10.55
N MET A 169 14.65 4.44 11.13
CA MET A 169 13.92 4.85 12.32
C MET A 169 13.56 6.32 12.18
N GLY A 170 12.33 6.66 12.46
CA GLY A 170 11.83 8.03 12.41
C GLY A 170 10.94 8.32 13.59
N ALA A 171 10.98 9.57 14.02
CA ALA A 171 10.08 10.12 15.02
C ALA A 171 9.58 11.49 14.55
N GLY A 172 8.34 11.77 14.80
CA GLY A 172 7.70 13.02 14.38
C GLY A 172 6.76 13.59 15.45
N THR A 173 6.22 14.75 15.13
CA THR A 173 5.19 15.39 15.95
C THR A 173 3.96 14.50 16.07
N TYR A 174 3.11 14.77 17.06
CA TYR A 174 1.89 13.99 17.33
C TYR A 174 2.15 12.51 17.66
N ASN A 175 3.31 12.23 18.29
CA ASN A 175 3.72 10.87 18.63
C ASN A 175 3.75 9.93 17.42
N ALA A 176 4.28 10.41 16.30
CA ALA A 176 4.51 9.57 15.12
C ALA A 176 5.85 8.85 15.27
N TYR A 177 5.86 7.53 15.08
CA TYR A 177 7.05 6.68 15.10
C TYR A 177 7.00 5.71 13.95
N ASN A 178 8.10 5.56 13.25
CA ASN A 178 8.26 4.51 12.25
C ASN A 178 9.60 3.80 12.42
N THR A 179 9.61 2.52 12.20
CA THR A 179 10.84 1.73 12.18
C THR A 179 10.72 0.62 11.15
N SER A 180 11.79 0.36 10.45
CA SER A 180 11.88 -0.78 9.55
C SER A 180 13.30 -1.34 9.55
N LEU A 181 13.39 -2.66 9.37
CA LEU A 181 14.63 -3.41 9.23
C LEU A 181 14.44 -4.42 8.10
N THR A 182 15.34 -4.41 7.13
CA THR A 182 15.37 -5.41 6.06
C THR A 182 16.80 -5.87 5.83
N HIS A 183 17.00 -7.17 5.88
CA HIS A 183 18.29 -7.81 5.62
C HIS A 183 18.26 -8.50 4.26
N TYR A 184 19.29 -8.28 3.46
CA TYR A 184 19.49 -8.86 2.14
C TYR A 184 20.77 -9.69 2.14
N HIS A 185 20.66 -10.94 1.73
CA HIS A 185 21.78 -11.87 1.74
C HIS A 185 21.80 -12.75 0.49
N ARG A 186 22.97 -12.80 -0.15
CA ARG A 186 23.25 -13.73 -1.23
C ARG A 186 24.03 -14.91 -0.67
N LEU A 187 23.33 -16.02 -0.47
CA LEU A 187 23.92 -17.22 0.11
C LEU A 187 24.84 -17.97 -0.87
N SER A 188 24.53 -17.90 -2.17
CA SER A 188 25.33 -18.49 -3.23
C SER A 188 25.11 -17.76 -4.56
N GLU A 189 25.83 -18.15 -5.61
CA GLU A 189 25.58 -17.62 -6.97
C GLU A 189 24.19 -17.95 -7.51
N ARG A 190 23.52 -18.93 -6.90
CA ARG A 190 22.20 -19.42 -7.34
C ARG A 190 21.06 -19.14 -6.35
N PHE A 191 21.36 -18.65 -5.15
CA PHE A 191 20.33 -18.39 -4.16
C PHE A 191 20.61 -17.12 -3.36
N ALA A 192 19.61 -16.26 -3.33
CA ALA A 192 19.61 -15.04 -2.52
C ALA A 192 18.23 -14.83 -1.89
N PHE A 193 18.19 -14.20 -0.72
CA PHE A 193 16.95 -13.89 -0.03
C PHE A 193 17.01 -12.52 0.66
N SER A 194 15.85 -11.95 0.90
CA SER A 194 15.68 -10.83 1.82
C SER A 194 14.56 -11.14 2.80
N THR A 195 14.72 -10.63 4.01
CA THR A 195 13.68 -10.69 5.05
C THR A 195 13.67 -9.38 5.81
N GLY A 196 12.51 -8.89 6.11
CA GLY A 196 12.36 -7.62 6.79
C GLY A 196 11.03 -7.48 7.51
N GLY A 197 10.96 -6.47 8.36
CA GLY A 197 9.76 -6.09 9.07
C GLY A 197 9.70 -4.60 9.32
N PHE A 198 8.53 -4.11 9.65
CA PHE A 198 8.29 -2.70 9.97
C PHE A 198 7.24 -2.56 11.06
N TYR A 199 7.29 -1.42 11.72
CA TYR A 199 6.27 -0.94 12.63
C TYR A 199 6.10 0.57 12.46
N ASP A 200 4.86 1.00 12.25
CA ASP A 200 4.46 2.40 12.15
C ASP A 200 3.39 2.69 13.18
N TYR A 201 3.52 3.83 13.86
CA TYR A 201 2.58 4.32 14.84
C TYR A 201 2.34 5.80 14.65
N GLN A 202 1.09 6.24 14.76
CA GLN A 202 0.67 7.63 14.73
C GLN A 202 -0.31 7.90 15.87
N GLY A 203 0.02 8.86 16.74
CA GLY A 203 -0.82 9.24 17.89
C GLY A 203 -2.07 10.04 17.52
N GLY A 204 -2.16 10.52 16.28
CA GLY A 204 -3.31 11.24 15.72
C GLY A 204 -3.25 12.76 15.91
N PHE A 205 -3.86 13.46 14.96
CA PHE A 205 -3.98 14.93 14.94
C PHE A 205 -5.34 15.39 15.46
N PHE A 206 -6.39 14.73 15.04
CA PHE A 206 -7.78 15.13 15.21
C PHE A 206 -8.30 14.66 16.57
N ARG A 207 -8.91 15.56 17.32
CA ARG A 207 -9.51 15.25 18.63
C ARG A 207 -11.02 15.21 18.51
N ASN A 208 -11.60 14.10 18.95
CA ASN A 208 -13.04 14.01 19.14
C ASN A 208 -13.41 14.71 20.46
N THR A 209 -14.34 15.66 20.38
CA THR A 209 -14.70 16.52 21.53
C THR A 209 -15.69 15.86 22.49
N VAL A 210 -16.44 14.84 22.05
CA VAL A 210 -17.38 14.10 22.89
C VAL A 210 -16.68 12.98 23.65
N ARG A 211 -15.80 12.25 22.95
CA ARG A 211 -15.09 11.10 23.52
C ARG A 211 -13.74 11.44 24.15
N ASP A 212 -13.29 12.67 23.96
CA ASP A 212 -12.01 13.18 24.49
C ASP A 212 -10.78 12.34 24.08
N GLU A 213 -10.80 11.79 22.88
CA GLU A 213 -9.72 10.95 22.32
C GLU A 213 -9.28 11.40 20.93
N LYS A 214 -8.15 10.88 20.46
CA LYS A 214 -7.68 11.07 19.08
C LYS A 214 -8.45 10.16 18.13
N ALA A 215 -9.13 10.76 17.14
CA ALA A 215 -9.98 10.05 16.19
C ALA A 215 -9.16 9.25 15.15
N ASP A 216 -7.98 9.74 14.78
CA ASP A 216 -7.12 9.24 13.70
C ASP A 216 -5.85 8.53 14.20
N LYS A 217 -5.83 8.11 15.48
CA LYS A 217 -4.74 7.29 16.04
C LYS A 217 -4.65 5.96 15.29
N GLY A 218 -3.42 5.54 14.92
CA GLY A 218 -3.26 4.30 14.18
C GLY A 218 -1.90 3.64 14.38
N GLN A 219 -1.86 2.35 14.05
CA GLN A 219 -0.64 1.55 14.01
C GLN A 219 -0.70 0.53 12.88
N SER A 220 0.47 0.19 12.34
CA SER A 220 0.62 -0.93 11.42
C SER A 220 1.93 -1.65 11.66
N ALA A 221 1.93 -2.94 11.45
CA ALA A 221 3.11 -3.79 11.55
C ALA A 221 3.05 -4.86 10.47
N GLY A 222 4.21 -5.28 9.99
CA GLY A 222 4.24 -6.32 8.98
C GLY A 222 5.64 -6.82 8.73
N GLY A 223 5.70 -7.80 7.83
CA GLY A 223 6.96 -8.39 7.40
C GLY A 223 6.90 -8.89 5.98
N ARG A 224 8.08 -8.99 5.39
CA ARG A 224 8.27 -9.45 4.02
C ARG A 224 9.42 -10.45 3.94
N ILE A 225 9.22 -11.45 3.08
CA ILE A 225 10.24 -12.40 2.68
C ILE A 225 10.25 -12.44 1.15
N ARG A 226 11.44 -12.34 0.56
CA ARG A 226 11.67 -12.59 -0.85
C ARG A 226 12.81 -13.59 -1.00
N ALA A 227 12.63 -14.61 -1.81
CA ALA A 227 13.64 -15.61 -2.10
C ALA A 227 13.76 -15.79 -3.61
N ILE A 228 14.98 -15.68 -4.13
CA ILE A 228 15.27 -15.87 -5.55
C ILE A 228 16.20 -17.06 -5.68
N TYR A 229 15.80 -18.02 -6.51
CA TYR A 229 16.57 -19.22 -6.81
C TYR A 229 16.77 -19.38 -8.31
N LEU A 230 18.00 -19.67 -8.72
CA LEU A 230 18.40 -19.92 -10.10
C LEU A 230 18.79 -21.40 -10.25
N PRO A 231 17.81 -22.29 -10.53
CA PRO A 231 18.07 -23.73 -10.68
C PRO A 231 19.11 -24.02 -11.77
N SER A 232 19.10 -23.23 -12.83
CA SER A 232 20.06 -23.23 -13.92
C SER A 232 20.19 -21.83 -14.51
N ASP A 233 21.06 -21.62 -15.46
CA ASP A 233 21.26 -20.33 -16.14
C ASP A 233 20.03 -19.86 -16.93
N ASN A 234 19.11 -20.79 -17.24
CA ASN A 234 17.90 -20.53 -17.98
C ASN A 234 16.64 -20.35 -17.11
N TRP A 235 16.71 -20.73 -15.85
CA TRP A 235 15.57 -20.71 -14.94
C TRP A 235 15.77 -19.71 -13.78
N LYS A 236 14.72 -18.97 -13.51
CA LYS A 236 14.61 -18.12 -12.31
C LYS A 236 13.28 -18.43 -11.60
N VAL A 237 13.38 -18.60 -10.30
CA VAL A 237 12.26 -18.72 -9.37
C VAL A 237 12.33 -17.55 -8.39
N ASP A 238 11.30 -16.75 -8.27
CA ASP A 238 11.26 -15.57 -7.39
C ASP A 238 9.97 -15.62 -6.57
N LEU A 239 10.11 -15.97 -5.30
CA LEU A 239 9.02 -16.09 -4.32
C LEU A 239 8.96 -14.82 -3.47
N ASN A 240 7.77 -14.24 -3.36
CA ASN A 240 7.48 -13.10 -2.51
C ASN A 240 6.35 -13.44 -1.54
N ILE A 241 6.53 -13.11 -0.26
CA ILE A 241 5.52 -13.21 0.79
C ILE A 241 5.52 -11.89 1.55
N ASN A 242 4.38 -11.24 1.64
CA ASN A 242 4.20 -9.99 2.38
C ASN A 242 2.95 -10.09 3.25
N TYR A 243 3.11 -9.85 4.55
CA TYR A 243 2.02 -9.78 5.50
C TYR A 243 2.02 -8.43 6.21
N GLU A 244 0.83 -7.85 6.34
CA GLU A 244 0.61 -6.60 7.07
C GLU A 244 -0.65 -6.67 7.92
N TYR A 245 -0.50 -6.27 9.18
CA TYR A 245 -1.59 -5.92 10.08
C TYR A 245 -1.68 -4.41 10.23
N SER A 246 -2.89 -3.87 10.20
CA SER A 246 -3.15 -2.45 10.43
C SER A 246 -4.38 -2.28 11.32
N ASP A 247 -4.26 -1.40 12.31
CA ASP A 247 -5.35 -0.97 13.21
C ASP A 247 -5.28 0.54 13.32
N GLN A 248 -6.31 1.22 12.85
CA GLN A 248 -6.36 2.69 12.83
C GLN A 248 -7.73 3.19 13.21
N GLY A 249 -7.78 4.31 13.92
CA GLY A 249 -8.94 5.16 14.00
C GLY A 249 -9.29 5.68 12.60
N GLY A 250 -10.48 6.14 12.41
CA GLY A 250 -10.88 6.60 11.08
C GLY A 250 -11.98 7.61 11.13
N TYR A 251 -12.26 8.14 9.93
CA TYR A 251 -13.39 9.03 9.69
C TYR A 251 -13.43 10.24 10.63
N PRO A 252 -12.37 11.07 10.68
CA PRO A 252 -12.34 12.28 11.51
C PRO A 252 -13.18 13.38 10.87
N TYR A 253 -14.42 13.05 10.52
CA TYR A 253 -15.38 13.97 9.92
C TYR A 253 -16.00 14.85 10.98
N PHE A 254 -16.25 16.08 10.63
CA PHE A 254 -16.90 17.04 11.51
C PHE A 254 -18.26 17.47 10.97
N TYR A 255 -19.16 17.76 11.86
CA TYR A 255 -20.48 18.26 11.53
C TYR A 255 -20.41 19.72 11.06
N GLN A 256 -20.87 19.99 9.84
CA GLN A 256 -20.86 21.35 9.26
C GLN A 256 -22.10 22.18 9.57
N GLY A 257 -23.11 21.58 10.17
CA GLY A 257 -24.42 22.18 10.33
C GLY A 257 -25.39 21.80 9.21
N SER A 258 -26.62 22.25 9.33
CA SER A 258 -27.63 22.09 8.28
C SER A 258 -27.37 23.06 7.12
N LEU A 259 -27.62 22.62 5.89
CA LEU A 259 -27.63 23.50 4.70
C LEU A 259 -28.76 24.55 4.75
N ALA A 260 -29.86 24.25 5.47
CA ALA A 260 -30.93 25.17 5.78
C ALA A 260 -30.82 25.61 7.24
N PRO A 261 -30.41 26.84 7.52
CA PRO A 261 -30.18 27.31 8.90
C PRO A 261 -31.39 27.14 9.82
N GLU A 262 -32.63 27.27 9.28
CA GLU A 262 -33.89 27.06 9.97
C GLU A 262 -34.12 25.61 10.39
N ALA A 263 -33.50 24.66 9.72
CA ALA A 263 -33.55 23.23 10.04
C ALA A 263 -32.38 22.77 10.94
N GLN A 264 -31.59 23.72 11.43
CA GLN A 264 -30.46 23.40 12.30
C GLN A 264 -30.92 22.85 13.65
N SER A 265 -30.48 21.62 13.98
CA SER A 265 -30.76 21.01 15.27
C SER A 265 -30.07 21.77 16.39
N GLU A 266 -30.87 22.30 17.34
CA GLU A 266 -30.35 23.04 18.50
C GLU A 266 -29.33 22.23 19.34
N PRO A 267 -29.56 20.95 19.64
CA PRO A 267 -28.58 20.12 20.37
C PRO A 267 -27.27 19.94 19.64
N LEU A 268 -27.22 20.08 18.31
CA LEU A 268 -26.00 19.90 17.52
C LEU A 268 -25.23 21.19 17.25
N LYS A 269 -25.80 22.37 17.52
CA LYS A 269 -25.13 23.67 17.32
C LYS A 269 -23.74 23.76 17.99
N PRO A 270 -23.52 23.28 19.23
CA PRO A 270 -22.21 23.33 19.91
C PRO A 270 -21.12 22.52 19.21
N TYR A 271 -21.48 21.60 18.33
CA TYR A 271 -20.61 20.66 17.63
C TYR A 271 -20.27 21.06 16.21
N ILE A 272 -20.82 22.15 15.69
CA ILE A 272 -20.50 22.66 14.34
C ILE A 272 -18.99 22.92 14.25
N GLY A 273 -18.36 22.37 13.20
CA GLY A 273 -16.92 22.45 12.98
C GLY A 273 -16.07 21.56 13.89
N LYS A 274 -16.70 20.68 14.67
CA LYS A 274 -15.99 19.77 15.59
C LYS A 274 -16.26 18.32 15.23
N ILE A 275 -15.27 17.46 15.46
CA ILE A 275 -15.43 16.02 15.43
C ILE A 275 -16.10 15.60 16.73
N SER A 276 -17.33 15.07 16.63
CA SER A 276 -18.22 14.86 17.78
C SER A 276 -18.94 13.52 17.76
N ASN A 277 -18.56 12.60 16.89
CA ASN A 277 -19.17 11.27 16.84
C ASN A 277 -19.09 10.58 18.21
N ASN A 278 -20.24 10.06 18.66
CA ASN A 278 -20.38 9.44 19.98
C ASN A 278 -19.90 7.98 19.99
N ALA A 279 -20.00 7.27 18.86
CA ALA A 279 -19.45 5.94 18.71
C ALA A 279 -18.04 5.95 18.09
N ARG A 280 -17.26 4.92 18.36
CA ARG A 280 -15.89 4.81 17.84
C ARG A 280 -15.94 4.40 16.38
N SER A 281 -15.21 5.14 15.55
CA SER A 281 -14.93 4.75 14.17
C SER A 281 -13.50 4.25 14.06
N ASN A 282 -13.31 3.08 13.45
CA ASN A 282 -12.01 2.46 13.26
C ASN A 282 -11.97 1.59 12.00
N TYR A 283 -10.77 1.23 11.59
CA TYR A 283 -10.53 0.28 10.53
C TYR A 283 -9.34 -0.60 10.89
N TYR A 284 -9.52 -1.90 10.83
CA TYR A 284 -8.42 -2.86 10.95
C TYR A 284 -8.40 -3.87 9.82
N ARG A 285 -7.18 -4.30 9.48
CA ARG A 285 -6.92 -5.12 8.31
C ARG A 285 -5.81 -6.11 8.57
N ASN A 286 -6.02 -7.34 8.11
CA ASN A 286 -4.98 -8.32 7.87
C ASN A 286 -4.87 -8.54 6.37
N LEU A 287 -3.68 -8.35 5.84
CA LEU A 287 -3.38 -8.47 4.41
C LEU A 287 -2.20 -9.40 4.22
N LEU A 288 -2.40 -10.48 3.49
CA LEU A 288 -1.34 -11.37 3.02
C LEU A 288 -1.31 -11.31 1.50
N ASN A 289 -0.16 -11.00 0.93
CA ASN A 289 0.11 -11.11 -0.50
C ASN A 289 1.26 -12.08 -0.71
N THR A 290 1.05 -13.06 -1.57
CA THR A 290 2.05 -14.05 -1.93
C THR A 290 2.15 -14.11 -3.44
N GLY A 291 3.35 -14.21 -3.97
CA GLY A 291 3.56 -14.32 -5.39
C GLY A 291 4.75 -15.19 -5.73
N LEU A 292 4.59 -15.95 -6.79
CA LEU A 292 5.61 -16.80 -7.37
C LEU A 292 5.80 -16.40 -8.83
N ASN A 293 6.99 -15.91 -9.15
CA ASN A 293 7.38 -15.63 -10.53
C ASN A 293 8.35 -16.73 -10.99
N LEU A 294 7.98 -17.45 -12.03
CA LEU A 294 8.81 -18.42 -12.71
C LEU A 294 9.20 -17.86 -14.06
N GLU A 295 10.48 -17.85 -14.39
CA GLU A 295 10.98 -17.41 -15.68
C GLU A 295 11.88 -18.46 -16.29
N TYR A 296 11.60 -18.81 -17.54
CA TYR A 296 12.44 -19.68 -18.33
C TYR A 296 12.88 -18.98 -19.60
N GLN A 297 14.18 -18.89 -19.79
CA GLN A 297 14.80 -18.20 -20.92
C GLN A 297 15.43 -19.18 -21.88
N THR A 298 15.06 -19.07 -23.17
CA THR A 298 15.72 -19.78 -24.27
C THR A 298 16.48 -18.78 -25.16
N GLN A 299 17.12 -19.26 -26.20
CA GLN A 299 17.75 -18.39 -27.21
C GLN A 299 16.71 -17.56 -28.00
N HIS A 300 15.48 -18.05 -28.15
CA HIS A 300 14.46 -17.47 -29.02
C HIS A 300 13.32 -16.77 -28.29
N PHE A 301 12.98 -17.23 -27.11
CA PHE A 301 11.85 -16.70 -26.34
C PHE A 301 12.12 -16.72 -24.83
N THR A 302 11.30 -16.00 -24.09
CA THR A 302 11.19 -16.05 -22.63
C THR A 302 9.76 -16.47 -22.29
N LEU A 303 9.63 -17.50 -21.46
CA LEU A 303 8.38 -17.90 -20.81
C LEU A 303 8.38 -17.36 -19.39
N SER A 304 7.34 -16.63 -19.00
CA SER A 304 7.13 -16.16 -17.64
C SER A 304 5.79 -16.65 -17.12
N MET A 305 5.75 -17.15 -15.90
CA MET A 305 4.54 -17.54 -15.18
C MET A 305 4.51 -16.76 -13.87
N VAL A 306 3.40 -16.09 -13.62
CA VAL A 306 3.19 -15.26 -12.42
C VAL A 306 1.94 -15.72 -11.70
N THR A 307 2.15 -16.42 -10.59
CA THR A 307 1.06 -16.83 -9.69
C THR A 307 0.97 -15.84 -8.54
N GLY A 308 -0.20 -15.25 -8.32
CA GLY A 308 -0.48 -14.34 -7.21
C GLY A 308 -1.60 -14.86 -6.34
N TYR A 309 -1.41 -14.81 -5.02
CA TYR A 309 -2.46 -15.06 -4.05
C TYR A 309 -2.54 -13.89 -3.07
N GLN A 310 -3.76 -13.37 -2.90
CA GLN A 310 -4.06 -12.32 -1.94
C GLN A 310 -5.15 -12.80 -0.96
N PHE A 311 -4.87 -12.65 0.32
CA PHE A 311 -5.85 -12.80 1.38
C PHE A 311 -6.03 -11.45 2.08
N LEU A 312 -7.27 -11.01 2.17
CA LEU A 312 -7.66 -9.81 2.87
C LEU A 312 -8.77 -10.15 3.87
N LYS A 313 -8.57 -9.74 5.11
CA LYS A 313 -9.62 -9.73 6.13
C LYS A 313 -9.60 -8.37 6.79
N ASP A 314 -10.68 -7.62 6.62
CA ASP A 314 -10.80 -6.30 7.21
C ASP A 314 -12.15 -6.09 7.93
N CYS A 315 -12.18 -5.07 8.75
CA CYS A 315 -13.39 -4.62 9.40
C CYS A 315 -13.32 -3.10 9.57
N MET A 316 -14.39 -2.45 9.18
CA MET A 316 -14.65 -1.04 9.37
C MET A 316 -15.83 -0.89 10.33
N ASP A 317 -15.61 -0.18 11.42
CA ASP A 317 -16.67 0.32 12.27
C ASP A 317 -16.79 1.83 12.04
N ILE A 318 -17.99 2.33 11.87
CA ILE A 318 -18.21 3.75 11.61
C ILE A 318 -19.46 4.23 12.32
N ASP A 319 -19.33 5.33 13.02
CA ASP A 319 -20.44 6.16 13.44
C ASP A 319 -20.93 6.94 12.21
N GLN A 320 -21.99 6.44 11.59
CA GLN A 320 -22.39 6.88 10.25
C GLN A 320 -23.11 8.21 10.24
N ASP A 321 -23.64 8.65 11.37
CA ASP A 321 -24.24 9.98 11.48
C ASP A 321 -23.21 11.09 11.73
N PHE A 322 -21.99 10.74 12.15
CA PHE A 322 -20.87 11.63 12.42
C PHE A 322 -21.18 12.76 13.41
N THR A 323 -22.14 12.55 14.31
CA THR A 323 -22.59 13.55 15.27
C THR A 323 -22.47 13.06 16.70
N ALA A 324 -22.87 13.91 17.65
CA ALA A 324 -22.97 13.56 19.06
C ALA A 324 -24.25 12.77 19.40
N ASN A 325 -25.17 12.61 18.42
CA ASN A 325 -26.40 11.86 18.61
C ASN A 325 -26.15 10.37 18.41
N ASP A 326 -26.83 9.53 19.19
CA ASP A 326 -26.71 8.09 19.09
C ASP A 326 -27.77 7.53 18.12
N ILE A 327 -27.57 7.76 16.81
CA ILE A 327 -28.56 7.41 15.78
C ILE A 327 -28.29 6.01 15.24
N TYR A 328 -27.15 5.78 14.55
CA TYR A 328 -26.83 4.48 14.03
C TYR A 328 -25.34 4.30 13.74
N THR A 329 -24.89 3.06 13.82
CA THR A 329 -23.55 2.65 13.47
C THR A 329 -23.58 1.65 12.32
N LEU A 330 -22.56 1.70 11.47
CA LEU A 330 -22.32 0.73 10.40
C LEU A 330 -21.06 -0.07 10.74
N GLN A 331 -21.15 -1.39 10.66
CA GLN A 331 -19.98 -2.26 10.65
C GLN A 331 -19.90 -2.93 9.29
N GLN A 332 -18.74 -2.83 8.62
CA GLN A 332 -18.49 -3.58 7.38
C GLN A 332 -17.32 -4.51 7.59
N LYS A 333 -17.58 -5.80 7.46
CA LYS A 333 -16.57 -6.87 7.49
C LYS A 333 -16.41 -7.42 6.09
N GLN A 334 -15.16 -7.57 5.66
CA GLN A 334 -14.84 -8.21 4.39
C GLN A 334 -13.84 -9.33 4.61
N ARG A 335 -14.02 -10.40 3.86
CA ARG A 335 -13.06 -11.48 3.71
C ARG A 335 -12.94 -11.81 2.24
N SER A 336 -11.75 -11.61 1.69
CA SER A 336 -11.45 -11.83 0.28
C SER A 336 -10.29 -12.80 0.14
N HIS A 337 -10.44 -13.75 -0.79
CA HIS A 337 -9.37 -14.59 -1.30
C HIS A 337 -9.32 -14.35 -2.81
N ALA A 338 -8.18 -13.97 -3.34
CA ALA A 338 -7.99 -13.78 -4.77
C ALA A 338 -6.78 -14.58 -5.23
N LEU A 339 -6.97 -15.35 -6.29
CA LEU A 339 -5.93 -16.10 -6.98
C LEU A 339 -5.82 -15.55 -8.41
N SER A 340 -4.62 -15.28 -8.84
CA SER A 340 -4.32 -14.89 -10.23
C SER A 340 -3.21 -15.73 -10.78
N GLU A 341 -3.32 -16.10 -12.05
CA GLU A 341 -2.31 -16.81 -12.80
C GLU A 341 -2.13 -16.12 -14.15
N GLU A 342 -0.88 -15.86 -14.50
CA GLU A 342 -0.53 -15.27 -15.76
C GLU A 342 0.61 -16.03 -16.42
N ILE A 343 0.42 -16.45 -17.66
CA ILE A 343 1.43 -17.13 -18.47
C ILE A 343 1.73 -16.23 -19.66
N ILE A 344 2.98 -15.84 -19.82
CA ILE A 344 3.43 -14.93 -20.87
C ILE A 344 4.58 -15.56 -21.63
N LEU A 345 4.45 -15.58 -22.93
CA LEU A 345 5.49 -16.00 -23.85
C LEU A 345 5.86 -14.82 -24.73
N LYS A 346 7.15 -14.45 -24.76
CA LYS A 346 7.63 -13.32 -25.55
C LYS A 346 8.90 -13.64 -26.31
N SER A 347 9.06 -13.06 -27.50
CA SER A 347 10.30 -13.13 -28.28
C SER A 347 11.44 -12.37 -27.57
N LYS A 348 12.68 -12.72 -27.87
CA LYS A 348 13.84 -11.95 -27.43
C LYS A 348 13.86 -10.55 -28.06
N SER A 349 14.36 -9.56 -27.32
CA SER A 349 14.39 -8.14 -27.72
C SER A 349 15.22 -7.86 -28.98
N GLY A 350 16.18 -8.72 -29.33
CA GLY A 350 16.99 -8.61 -30.54
C GLY A 350 16.38 -9.26 -31.80
N SER A 351 15.20 -9.87 -31.70
CA SER A 351 14.53 -10.50 -32.83
C SER A 351 13.98 -9.46 -33.81
N ARG A 352 14.10 -9.73 -35.13
CA ARG A 352 13.52 -8.88 -36.18
C ARG A 352 12.00 -8.74 -36.01
N TRP A 353 11.35 -9.78 -35.54
CA TRP A 353 9.92 -9.80 -35.23
C TRP A 353 9.73 -9.97 -33.73
N GLN A 354 9.22 -8.94 -33.09
CA GLN A 354 8.95 -8.94 -31.66
C GLN A 354 7.47 -9.20 -31.42
N TRP A 355 7.18 -10.21 -30.64
CA TRP A 355 5.84 -10.61 -30.29
C TRP A 355 5.74 -10.96 -28.81
N THR A 356 4.55 -10.75 -28.26
CA THR A 356 4.19 -11.17 -26.91
C THR A 356 2.80 -11.78 -26.98
N THR A 357 2.63 -12.95 -26.40
CA THR A 357 1.34 -13.60 -26.24
C THR A 357 1.22 -14.12 -24.82
N GLY A 358 0.00 -14.29 -24.33
CA GLY A 358 -0.20 -14.80 -22.98
C GLY A 358 -1.65 -15.12 -22.69
N ALA A 359 -1.84 -15.71 -21.51
CA ALA A 359 -3.14 -15.99 -20.93
C ALA A 359 -3.15 -15.51 -19.47
N PHE A 360 -4.29 -14.98 -19.04
CA PHE A 360 -4.51 -14.52 -17.68
C PHE A 360 -5.78 -15.17 -17.12
N GLY A 361 -5.65 -15.78 -15.96
CA GLY A 361 -6.73 -16.35 -15.17
C GLY A 361 -6.86 -15.64 -13.83
N PHE A 362 -8.09 -15.46 -13.37
CA PHE A 362 -8.36 -14.79 -12.12
C PHE A 362 -9.60 -15.38 -11.45
N TYR A 363 -9.49 -15.63 -10.15
CA TYR A 363 -10.61 -16.05 -9.32
C TYR A 363 -10.60 -15.29 -8.00
N GLN A 364 -11.75 -14.75 -7.61
CA GLN A 364 -11.91 -14.06 -6.34
C GLN A 364 -13.16 -14.55 -5.62
N TRP A 365 -12.98 -14.88 -4.35
CA TRP A 365 -14.06 -15.15 -3.43
C TRP A 365 -14.09 -14.01 -2.41
N LEU A 366 -15.15 -13.23 -2.46
CA LEU A 366 -15.38 -12.09 -1.57
C LEU A 366 -16.67 -12.31 -0.79
N ASN A 367 -16.56 -12.31 0.54
CA ASN A 367 -17.70 -12.21 1.44
C ASN A 367 -17.69 -10.86 2.13
N THR A 368 -18.83 -10.16 2.09
CA THR A 368 -19.01 -8.85 2.73
C THR A 368 -20.27 -8.89 3.59
N GLU A 369 -20.12 -8.51 4.84
CA GLU A 369 -21.22 -8.30 5.79
C GLU A 369 -21.22 -6.84 6.20
N ALA A 370 -22.36 -6.17 6.12
CA ALA A 370 -22.46 -4.75 6.42
C ALA A 370 -23.71 -4.43 7.28
N PRO A 371 -23.81 -4.97 8.52
CA PRO A 371 -24.93 -4.66 9.40
C PRO A 371 -24.96 -3.19 9.78
N VAL A 372 -26.16 -2.61 9.75
CA VAL A 372 -26.49 -1.29 10.29
C VAL A 372 -27.21 -1.50 11.61
N THR A 373 -26.71 -0.89 12.68
CA THR A 373 -27.33 -0.97 14.00
C THR A 373 -27.92 0.38 14.37
N PHE A 374 -29.24 0.46 14.44
CA PHE A 374 -29.92 1.64 14.97
C PHE A 374 -29.75 1.68 16.48
N ARG A 375 -29.42 2.85 16.99
CA ARG A 375 -29.25 3.16 18.39
C ARG A 375 -30.51 3.77 18.98
N GLU A 376 -30.46 4.21 20.23
CA GLU A 376 -31.64 4.70 20.96
C GLU A 376 -32.34 5.86 20.25
N ALA A 377 -31.61 6.91 19.86
CA ALA A 377 -32.16 8.04 19.13
C ALA A 377 -32.67 7.62 17.74
N GLY A 378 -31.96 6.72 17.05
CA GLY A 378 -32.38 6.22 15.74
C GLY A 378 -33.64 5.36 15.81
N MET A 379 -33.81 4.54 16.84
CA MET A 379 -35.04 3.78 17.07
C MET A 379 -36.24 4.72 17.36
N GLY A 380 -36.03 5.81 18.11
CA GLY A 380 -37.02 6.84 18.32
C GLY A 380 -37.51 7.47 17.04
N MET A 381 -36.58 7.85 16.13
CA MET A 381 -36.90 8.39 14.81
C MET A 381 -37.65 7.39 13.93
N LEU A 382 -37.23 6.12 13.91
CA LEU A 382 -37.90 5.06 13.17
C LEU A 382 -39.34 4.84 13.66
N ASN A 383 -39.55 4.74 14.96
CA ASN A 383 -40.87 4.57 15.54
C ASN A 383 -41.80 5.77 15.23
N GLN A 384 -41.26 6.99 15.22
CA GLN A 384 -41.99 8.17 14.84
C GLN A 384 -42.40 8.17 13.37
N MET A 385 -41.50 7.75 12.46
CA MET A 385 -41.80 7.61 11.03
C MET A 385 -42.82 6.51 10.76
N LEU A 386 -42.72 5.36 11.41
CA LEU A 386 -43.65 4.25 11.23
C LEU A 386 -44.98 4.48 11.93
N GLY A 387 -45.03 5.24 13.01
CA GLY A 387 -46.27 5.60 13.72
C GLY A 387 -47.04 6.76 13.08
N SER A 388 -46.47 7.42 12.06
CA SER A 388 -47.12 8.47 11.26
C SER A 388 -47.72 7.92 9.96
N VAL A 389 -47.62 6.62 9.68
CA VAL A 389 -48.29 5.89 8.60
C VAL A 389 -49.50 5.16 9.15
#